data_6fdcae6b1cfeb5241ef2e555c840e692
#
_entry.id   6fdcae6b1cfeb5241ef2e555c840e692
#
_cell.length_a   1.000
_cell.length_b   1.000
_cell.length_c   1.000
_cell.angle_alpha   90.00
_cell.angle_beta   90.00
_cell.angle_gamma   90.00
#
_symmetry.space_group_name_H-M   'P 1'
#
loop_
_entity.id
_entity.type
_entity.pdbx_description
1 polymer ?
#
loop_
_entity_poly.entity_id
_entity_poly.type
_entity_poly.pdbx_seq_one_letter_code
_entity_poly.pdbx_strand_id
1 'polypeptide(L)'
;YKVYTTIHSERQAYAEQAVQEGLEAYDRRHGWRGAEAHDQPLDKFRAYANTYPAQVTQVSNSSFEALMQDGSSVTVPWSGMSWARRFRNVNSVGGAPSKASEIVKVKDIIRLRPNENKTSWSLVQIPNVQGQLIAINPNNGAIEAIVGGYNFYQSKFNRATQGWRQPGSTIKPFVYALALERGMTPHTMVNDAPITIGKWSPRNSDGRYLGMIP
;
A
#
# COMPACT_ATOMS: atom_id res chain seq x y z
N TYR A 1 11.17 -24.26 -19.62
CA TYR A 1 12.32 -23.92 -18.78
C TYR A 1 11.99 -24.25 -17.32
N LYS A 2 12.97 -24.76 -16.56
CA LYS A 2 12.89 -24.89 -15.09
C LYS A 2 13.70 -23.74 -14.47
N VAL A 3 13.08 -22.99 -13.58
CA VAL A 3 13.72 -21.88 -12.85
C VAL A 3 13.74 -22.21 -11.38
N TYR A 4 14.93 -22.25 -10.81
CA TYR A 4 15.14 -22.47 -9.38
C TYR A 4 15.42 -21.12 -8.72
N THR A 5 14.70 -20.85 -7.62
CA THR A 5 14.82 -19.59 -6.87
C THR A 5 15.07 -19.90 -5.39
N THR A 6 15.46 -18.88 -4.63
CA THR A 6 15.59 -18.93 -3.17
C THR A 6 14.31 -18.57 -2.44
N ILE A 7 13.22 -18.29 -3.18
CA ILE A 7 11.94 -17.88 -2.62
C ILE A 7 11.36 -19.01 -1.77
N HIS A 8 10.97 -18.65 -0.55
CA HIS A 8 10.27 -19.53 0.38
C HIS A 8 8.76 -19.27 0.27
N SER A 9 7.99 -20.27 -0.16
CA SER A 9 6.57 -20.09 -0.53
C SER A 9 5.70 -19.50 0.61
N GLU A 10 5.91 -19.95 1.84
CA GLU A 10 5.18 -19.45 3.01
C GLU A 10 5.53 -17.99 3.32
N ARG A 11 6.83 -17.64 3.31
CA ARG A 11 7.29 -16.25 3.51
C ARG A 11 6.81 -15.33 2.39
N GLN A 12 6.76 -15.82 1.15
CA GLN A 12 6.20 -15.09 0.02
C GLN A 12 4.71 -14.79 0.24
N ALA A 13 3.92 -15.78 0.68
CA ALA A 13 2.50 -15.58 0.97
C ALA A 13 2.28 -14.54 2.07
N TYR A 14 3.04 -14.61 3.17
CA TYR A 14 2.96 -13.61 4.23
C TYR A 14 3.38 -12.21 3.76
N ALA A 15 4.41 -12.12 2.92
CA ALA A 15 4.86 -10.85 2.36
C ALA A 15 3.79 -10.21 1.44
N GLU A 16 3.14 -11.00 0.59
CA GLU A 16 2.03 -10.54 -0.26
C GLU A 16 0.87 -10.04 0.58
N GLN A 17 0.46 -10.81 1.58
CA GLN A 17 -0.60 -10.41 2.51
C GLN A 17 -0.25 -9.12 3.24
N ALA A 18 0.95 -9.01 3.80
CA ALA A 18 1.39 -7.80 4.53
C ALA A 18 1.40 -6.55 3.65
N VAL A 19 1.87 -6.67 2.39
CA VAL A 19 1.83 -5.55 1.44
C VAL A 19 0.40 -5.15 1.11
N GLN A 20 -0.48 -6.12 0.83
CA GLN A 20 -1.88 -5.86 0.52
C GLN A 20 -2.59 -5.17 1.69
N GLU A 21 -2.50 -5.74 2.90
CA GLU A 21 -3.11 -5.18 4.11
C GLU A 21 -2.59 -3.78 4.43
N GLY A 22 -1.28 -3.56 4.34
CA GLY A 22 -0.64 -2.27 4.59
C GLY A 22 -1.10 -1.19 3.63
N LEU A 23 -1.16 -1.49 2.33
CA LEU A 23 -1.61 -0.57 1.30
C LEU A 23 -3.11 -0.26 1.41
N GLU A 24 -3.93 -1.25 1.71
CA GLU A 24 -5.36 -1.08 1.92
C GLU A 24 -5.66 -0.26 3.17
N ALA A 25 -4.96 -0.53 4.28
CA ALA A 25 -5.10 0.24 5.51
C ALA A 25 -4.71 1.71 5.30
N TYR A 26 -3.64 1.97 4.54
CA TYR A 26 -3.25 3.32 4.14
C TYR A 26 -4.34 3.98 3.30
N ASP A 27 -4.78 3.31 2.24
CA ASP A 27 -5.75 3.83 1.28
C ASP A 27 -7.12 4.11 1.93
N ARG A 28 -7.56 3.22 2.82
CA ARG A 28 -8.79 3.38 3.62
C ARG A 28 -8.77 4.63 4.52
N ARG A 29 -7.61 4.95 5.13
CA ARG A 29 -7.46 6.19 5.92
C ARG A 29 -7.58 7.45 5.08
N HIS A 30 -7.28 7.37 3.79
CA HIS A 30 -7.38 8.49 2.84
C HIS A 30 -8.77 8.62 2.20
N GLY A 31 -9.68 7.69 2.50
CA GLY A 31 -11.09 7.77 2.18
C GLY A 31 -11.52 7.07 0.89
N TRP A 32 -12.80 7.01 0.72
CA TRP A 32 -13.51 6.38 -0.39
C TRP A 32 -13.48 7.27 -1.63
N ARG A 33 -12.98 6.73 -2.75
CA ARG A 33 -12.88 7.45 -4.03
C ARG A 33 -14.11 7.29 -4.93
N GLY A 34 -15.08 6.50 -4.50
CA GLY A 34 -16.26 6.17 -5.31
C GLY A 34 -16.18 4.78 -5.95
N ALA A 35 -17.21 4.46 -6.70
CA ALA A 35 -17.29 3.23 -7.48
C ALA A 35 -16.18 3.15 -8.52
N GLU A 36 -15.74 1.92 -8.86
CA GLU A 36 -14.75 1.65 -9.91
C GLU A 36 -15.28 2.01 -11.29
N ALA A 37 -16.58 1.80 -11.50
CA ALA A 37 -17.32 2.19 -12.69
C ALA A 37 -18.82 2.34 -12.35
N HIS A 38 -19.59 2.85 -13.32
CA HIS A 38 -21.04 2.93 -13.24
C HIS A 38 -21.66 2.39 -14.52
N ASP A 39 -22.73 1.57 -14.39
CA ASP A 39 -23.50 0.99 -15.50
C ASP A 39 -22.65 0.30 -16.56
N GLN A 40 -21.68 -0.51 -16.12
CA GLN A 40 -20.81 -1.31 -16.99
C GLN A 40 -21.05 -2.81 -16.77
N PRO A 41 -20.82 -3.64 -17.81
CA PRO A 41 -20.87 -5.09 -17.66
C PRO A 41 -19.87 -5.58 -16.63
N LEU A 42 -20.32 -6.42 -15.69
CA LEU A 42 -19.53 -6.87 -14.55
C LEU A 42 -18.40 -7.84 -14.95
N ASP A 43 -18.52 -8.51 -16.07
CA ASP A 43 -17.52 -9.43 -16.64
C ASP A 43 -16.21 -8.75 -17.09
N LYS A 44 -16.23 -7.43 -17.28
CA LYS A 44 -15.03 -6.64 -17.57
C LYS A 44 -14.09 -6.52 -16.36
N PHE A 45 -14.55 -6.82 -15.18
CA PHE A 45 -13.80 -6.63 -13.93
C PHE A 45 -13.35 -7.99 -13.38
N ARG A 46 -12.05 -8.14 -13.14
CA ARG A 46 -11.46 -9.38 -12.62
C ARG A 46 -11.35 -9.34 -11.10
N ALA A 47 -11.67 -10.47 -10.43
CA ALA A 47 -11.33 -10.65 -9.03
C ALA A 47 -9.82 -10.85 -8.82
N TYR A 48 -9.24 -10.22 -7.81
CA TYR A 48 -7.85 -10.41 -7.36
C TYR A 48 -7.65 -9.89 -5.93
N ALA A 49 -6.59 -10.31 -5.27
CA ALA A 49 -6.26 -9.93 -3.90
C ALA A 49 -7.44 -10.12 -2.92
N ASN A 50 -8.17 -11.22 -3.06
CA ASN A 50 -9.38 -11.54 -2.29
C ASN A 50 -10.45 -10.41 -2.33
N THR A 51 -10.50 -9.66 -3.43
CA THR A 51 -11.54 -8.67 -3.71
C THR A 51 -12.33 -9.06 -4.93
N TYR A 52 -13.64 -8.93 -4.85
CA TYR A 52 -14.57 -9.39 -5.87
C TYR A 52 -15.37 -8.21 -6.42
N PRO A 53 -15.45 -8.05 -7.74
CA PRO A 53 -16.31 -7.03 -8.34
C PRO A 53 -17.77 -7.41 -8.14
N ALA A 54 -18.59 -6.40 -7.85
CA ALA A 54 -20.04 -6.55 -7.69
C ALA A 54 -20.76 -5.30 -8.20
N GLN A 55 -21.98 -5.48 -8.73
CA GLN A 55 -22.82 -4.39 -9.16
C GLN A 55 -23.89 -4.13 -8.11
N VAL A 56 -23.99 -2.90 -7.64
CA VAL A 56 -25.04 -2.48 -6.69
C VAL A 56 -26.40 -2.55 -7.36
N THR A 57 -27.33 -3.33 -6.77
CA THR A 57 -28.68 -3.54 -7.26
C THR A 57 -29.74 -2.77 -6.48
N GLN A 58 -29.52 -2.61 -5.16
CA GLN A 58 -30.44 -1.89 -4.27
C GLN A 58 -29.66 -1.17 -3.18
N VAL A 59 -30.14 0.00 -2.77
CA VAL A 59 -29.54 0.80 -1.68
C VAL A 59 -30.62 1.18 -0.68
N SER A 60 -30.42 0.84 0.58
CA SER A 60 -31.24 1.25 1.72
C SER A 60 -30.52 2.31 2.56
N ASN A 61 -31.04 2.64 3.74
CA ASN A 61 -30.34 3.58 4.64
C ASN A 61 -29.08 2.95 5.26
N SER A 62 -29.17 1.68 5.70
CA SER A 62 -28.13 1.01 6.49
C SER A 62 -27.47 -0.16 5.80
N SER A 63 -27.80 -0.44 4.55
CA SER A 63 -27.23 -1.53 3.76
C SER A 63 -27.38 -1.27 2.27
N PHE A 64 -26.67 -2.04 1.47
CA PHE A 64 -26.95 -2.17 0.04
C PHE A 64 -26.87 -3.64 -0.38
N GLU A 65 -27.52 -3.97 -1.48
CA GLU A 65 -27.43 -5.26 -2.15
C GLU A 65 -26.58 -5.14 -3.40
N ALA A 66 -25.83 -6.19 -3.71
CA ALA A 66 -24.99 -6.24 -4.89
C ALA A 66 -25.02 -7.62 -5.54
N LEU A 67 -25.04 -7.63 -6.87
CA LEU A 67 -24.93 -8.82 -7.71
C LEU A 67 -23.46 -9.14 -7.95
N MET A 68 -23.06 -10.38 -7.64
CA MET A 68 -21.73 -10.91 -7.89
C MET A 68 -21.63 -11.49 -9.31
N GLN A 69 -20.40 -11.74 -9.78
CA GLN A 69 -20.16 -12.32 -11.11
C GLN A 69 -20.71 -13.74 -11.29
N ASP A 70 -20.85 -14.50 -10.22
CA ASP A 70 -21.44 -15.83 -10.23
C ASP A 70 -22.99 -15.84 -10.20
N GLY A 71 -23.60 -14.67 -10.26
CA GLY A 71 -25.04 -14.48 -10.23
C GLY A 71 -25.65 -14.48 -8.81
N SER A 72 -24.84 -14.65 -7.77
CA SER A 72 -25.31 -14.55 -6.38
C SER A 72 -25.53 -13.09 -5.97
N SER A 73 -26.52 -12.87 -5.10
CA SER A 73 -26.76 -11.57 -4.45
C SER A 73 -26.20 -11.59 -3.04
N VAL A 74 -25.54 -10.48 -2.66
CA VAL A 74 -24.97 -10.31 -1.33
C VAL A 74 -25.44 -8.98 -0.73
N THR A 75 -25.64 -8.99 0.59
CA THR A 75 -25.97 -7.77 1.34
C THR A 75 -24.75 -7.27 2.08
N VAL A 76 -24.44 -5.99 1.93
CA VAL A 76 -23.39 -5.32 2.69
C VAL A 76 -24.02 -4.46 3.77
N PRO A 77 -23.85 -4.80 5.06
CA PRO A 77 -24.40 -4.04 6.16
C PRO A 77 -23.61 -2.75 6.41
N TRP A 78 -24.19 -1.84 7.19
CA TRP A 78 -23.56 -0.57 7.56
C TRP A 78 -22.13 -0.74 8.11
N SER A 79 -21.92 -1.74 8.96
CA SER A 79 -20.58 -2.06 9.52
C SER A 79 -19.53 -2.36 8.46
N GLY A 80 -19.96 -2.91 7.31
CA GLY A 80 -19.07 -3.23 6.19
C GLY A 80 -18.73 -2.01 5.31
N MET A 81 -19.40 -0.85 5.47
CA MET A 81 -19.20 0.31 4.60
C MET A 81 -19.02 1.63 5.34
N SER A 82 -19.32 1.73 6.63
CA SER A 82 -19.33 2.97 7.43
C SER A 82 -17.99 3.73 7.44
N TRP A 83 -16.90 3.07 7.11
CA TRP A 83 -15.59 3.68 6.97
C TRP A 83 -15.47 4.63 5.78
N ALA A 84 -16.36 4.52 4.77
CA ALA A 84 -16.22 5.09 3.43
C ALA A 84 -16.44 6.61 3.41
N ARG A 85 -15.67 7.36 4.22
CA ARG A 85 -15.61 8.83 4.17
C ARG A 85 -15.08 9.25 2.82
N ARG A 86 -15.72 10.22 2.19
CA ARG A 86 -15.36 10.66 0.84
C ARG A 86 -13.91 11.18 0.78
N PHE A 87 -13.10 10.64 -0.12
CA PHE A 87 -11.79 11.19 -0.46
C PHE A 87 -11.93 12.65 -0.94
N ARG A 88 -11.09 13.55 -0.46
CA ARG A 88 -10.98 14.94 -0.93
C ARG A 88 -9.64 15.18 -1.60
N ASN A 89 -8.56 14.92 -0.88
CA ASN A 89 -7.20 14.98 -1.38
C ASN A 89 -6.28 14.14 -0.46
N VAL A 90 -4.97 14.10 -0.77
CA VAL A 90 -3.98 13.28 -0.04
C VAL A 90 -3.85 13.63 1.45
N ASN A 91 -4.31 14.80 1.88
CA ASN A 91 -4.21 15.27 3.26
C ASN A 91 -5.57 15.42 3.96
N SER A 92 -6.67 15.14 3.27
CA SER A 92 -8.01 15.34 3.87
C SER A 92 -9.06 14.39 3.33
N VAL A 93 -10.00 14.03 4.20
CA VAL A 93 -11.19 13.23 3.91
C VAL A 93 -12.45 14.00 4.29
N GLY A 94 -13.57 13.61 3.73
CA GLY A 94 -14.89 14.18 4.03
C GLY A 94 -15.40 13.81 5.42
N GLY A 95 -16.59 14.27 5.76
CA GLY A 95 -17.33 13.84 6.95
C GLY A 95 -17.63 12.35 6.93
N ALA A 96 -17.96 11.79 8.09
CA ALA A 96 -18.44 10.41 8.16
C ALA A 96 -19.79 10.31 7.42
N PRO A 97 -19.99 9.30 6.57
CA PRO A 97 -21.29 9.09 5.95
C PRO A 97 -22.33 8.69 7.01
N SER A 98 -23.59 9.04 6.77
CA SER A 98 -24.70 8.71 7.66
C SER A 98 -25.63 7.63 7.11
N LYS A 99 -25.56 7.39 5.81
CA LYS A 99 -26.40 6.41 5.10
C LYS A 99 -25.70 5.85 3.86
N ALA A 100 -26.10 4.65 3.42
CA ALA A 100 -25.47 3.96 2.30
C ALA A 100 -25.53 4.73 0.97
N SER A 101 -26.61 5.51 0.75
CA SER A 101 -26.78 6.30 -0.48
C SER A 101 -25.79 7.48 -0.62
N GLU A 102 -25.04 7.81 0.44
CA GLU A 102 -23.91 8.75 0.37
C GLU A 102 -22.63 8.08 -0.12
N ILE A 103 -22.58 6.75 -0.09
CA ILE A 103 -21.40 5.93 -0.41
C ILE A 103 -21.52 5.32 -1.81
N VAL A 104 -22.65 4.68 -2.11
CA VAL A 104 -22.89 3.94 -3.36
C VAL A 104 -24.25 4.28 -3.97
N LYS A 105 -24.37 4.02 -5.27
CA LYS A 105 -25.63 4.17 -6.04
C LYS A 105 -25.94 2.87 -6.76
N VAL A 106 -27.20 2.65 -7.09
CA VAL A 106 -27.62 1.52 -7.96
C VAL A 106 -26.85 1.59 -9.27
N LYS A 107 -26.41 0.44 -9.79
CA LYS A 107 -25.54 0.24 -10.96
C LYS A 107 -24.07 0.60 -10.77
N ASP A 108 -23.65 1.03 -9.59
CA ASP A 108 -22.23 1.18 -9.29
C ASP A 108 -21.52 -0.18 -9.31
N ILE A 109 -20.35 -0.22 -9.95
CA ILE A 109 -19.43 -1.36 -9.88
C ILE A 109 -18.44 -1.08 -8.75
N ILE A 110 -18.44 -1.93 -7.77
CA ILE A 110 -17.67 -1.80 -6.54
C ILE A 110 -16.86 -3.05 -6.25
N ARG A 111 -16.00 -2.99 -5.26
CA ARG A 111 -15.25 -4.16 -4.76
C ARG A 111 -15.75 -4.57 -3.39
N LEU A 112 -15.96 -5.87 -3.26
CA LEU A 112 -16.35 -6.48 -2.00
C LEU A 112 -15.30 -7.49 -1.55
N ARG A 113 -15.16 -7.62 -0.24
CA ARG A 113 -14.37 -8.67 0.41
C ARG A 113 -15.25 -9.45 1.37
N PRO A 114 -15.24 -10.78 1.31
CA PRO A 114 -15.92 -11.59 2.30
C PRO A 114 -15.11 -11.60 3.62
N ASN A 115 -15.79 -11.82 4.74
CA ASN A 115 -15.13 -12.27 5.97
C ASN A 115 -14.60 -13.71 5.79
N GLU A 116 -13.84 -14.21 6.77
CA GLU A 116 -13.21 -15.55 6.71
C GLU A 116 -14.22 -16.66 6.41
N ASN A 117 -15.41 -16.58 6.98
CA ASN A 117 -16.47 -17.58 6.81
C ASN A 117 -17.41 -17.32 5.62
N LYS A 118 -17.17 -16.27 4.85
CA LYS A 118 -18.03 -15.82 3.73
C LYS A 118 -19.49 -15.55 4.10
N THR A 119 -19.76 -15.26 5.36
CA THR A 119 -21.12 -14.98 5.87
C THR A 119 -21.45 -13.49 5.86
N SER A 120 -20.45 -12.62 5.72
CA SER A 120 -20.61 -11.18 5.65
C SER A 120 -19.63 -10.58 4.63
N TRP A 121 -20.03 -9.47 4.03
CA TRP A 121 -19.27 -8.77 3.00
C TRP A 121 -18.98 -7.32 3.41
N SER A 122 -17.84 -6.84 3.04
CA SER A 122 -17.42 -5.45 3.28
C SER A 122 -17.05 -4.77 1.99
N LEU A 123 -17.41 -3.48 1.89
CA LEU A 123 -16.96 -2.60 0.84
C LEU A 123 -15.45 -2.36 0.99
N VAL A 124 -14.73 -2.56 -0.10
CA VAL A 124 -13.30 -2.27 -0.22
C VAL A 124 -13.02 -1.49 -1.50
N GLN A 125 -11.84 -0.98 -1.64
CA GLN A 125 -11.38 -0.37 -2.89
C GLN A 125 -9.94 -0.81 -3.19
N ILE A 126 -9.60 -0.85 -4.46
CA ILE A 126 -8.24 -1.14 -4.88
C ILE A 126 -7.35 0.07 -4.55
N PRO A 127 -6.25 -0.10 -3.81
CA PRO A 127 -5.37 1.00 -3.46
C PRO A 127 -4.78 1.70 -4.69
N ASN A 128 -4.78 3.03 -4.69
CA ASN A 128 -4.04 3.81 -5.68
C ASN A 128 -2.55 3.89 -5.36
N VAL A 129 -2.20 3.74 -4.09
CA VAL A 129 -0.82 3.69 -3.64
C VAL A 129 -0.22 2.33 -3.91
N GLN A 130 1.08 2.30 -4.04
CA GLN A 130 1.84 1.08 -4.27
C GLN A 130 2.97 0.98 -3.25
N GLY A 131 3.34 -0.23 -2.91
CA GLY A 131 4.44 -0.55 -2.00
C GLY A 131 5.19 -1.79 -2.45
N GLN A 132 6.26 -2.08 -1.77
CA GLN A 132 7.10 -3.25 -2.04
C GLN A 132 7.60 -3.83 -0.72
N LEU A 133 7.98 -5.11 -0.78
CA LEU A 133 8.65 -5.80 0.32
C LEU A 133 9.69 -6.74 -0.25
N ILE A 134 10.88 -6.78 0.38
CA ILE A 134 11.90 -7.79 0.15
C ILE A 134 12.28 -8.37 1.51
N ALA A 135 12.27 -9.69 1.64
CA ALA A 135 12.87 -10.41 2.77
C ALA A 135 14.14 -11.11 2.33
N ILE A 136 15.22 -10.82 3.03
CA ILE A 136 16.56 -11.33 2.70
C ILE A 136 17.10 -12.10 3.90
N ASN A 137 17.68 -13.27 3.65
CA ASN A 137 18.39 -14.03 4.67
C ASN A 137 19.71 -13.32 5.03
N PRO A 138 19.90 -12.90 6.28
CA PRO A 138 21.09 -12.13 6.65
C PRO A 138 22.38 -12.93 6.60
N ASN A 139 22.32 -14.27 6.64
CA ASN A 139 23.53 -15.11 6.67
C ASN A 139 24.15 -15.32 5.28
N ASN A 140 23.34 -15.29 4.21
CA ASN A 140 23.80 -15.64 2.87
C ASN A 140 23.30 -14.68 1.77
N GLY A 141 22.49 -13.67 2.12
CA GLY A 141 21.95 -12.70 1.16
C GLY A 141 20.85 -13.23 0.24
N ALA A 142 20.36 -14.46 0.45
CA ALA A 142 19.32 -15.04 -0.38
C ALA A 142 17.99 -14.28 -0.21
N ILE A 143 17.32 -13.98 -1.32
CA ILE A 143 15.97 -13.38 -1.30
C ILE A 143 14.97 -14.50 -1.04
N GLU A 144 14.28 -14.42 0.09
CA GLU A 144 13.29 -15.42 0.53
C GLU A 144 11.84 -15.00 0.25
N ALA A 145 11.58 -13.70 0.10
CA ALA A 145 10.32 -13.18 -0.42
C ALA A 145 10.55 -11.87 -1.15
N ILE A 146 9.78 -11.61 -2.21
CA ILE A 146 9.83 -10.36 -2.96
C ILE A 146 8.44 -10.01 -3.49
N VAL A 147 7.95 -8.83 -3.12
CA VAL A 147 6.65 -8.30 -3.54
C VAL A 147 6.87 -6.93 -4.15
N GLY A 148 6.56 -6.78 -5.42
CA GLY A 148 6.83 -5.56 -6.19
C GLY A 148 5.66 -4.58 -6.28
N GLY A 149 4.49 -4.91 -5.73
CA GLY A 149 3.28 -4.09 -5.78
C GLY A 149 2.10 -4.76 -5.13
N TYR A 150 0.94 -4.09 -5.14
CA TYR A 150 -0.30 -4.58 -4.55
C TYR A 150 -0.75 -5.93 -5.16
N ASN A 151 -0.72 -6.02 -6.50
CA ASN A 151 -1.07 -7.23 -7.22
C ASN A 151 -0.45 -7.23 -8.62
N PHE A 152 0.00 -8.39 -9.09
CA PHE A 152 0.64 -8.56 -10.40
C PHE A 152 -0.28 -8.23 -11.59
N TYR A 153 -1.58 -8.53 -11.47
CA TYR A 153 -2.57 -8.23 -12.53
C TYR A 153 -2.85 -6.73 -12.66
N GLN A 154 -2.74 -5.98 -11.56
CA GLN A 154 -2.86 -4.52 -11.58
C GLN A 154 -1.61 -3.86 -12.16
N SER A 155 -0.43 -4.33 -11.77
CA SER A 155 0.84 -3.78 -12.23
C SER A 155 1.94 -4.84 -12.25
N LYS A 156 2.51 -5.08 -13.42
CA LYS A 156 3.67 -5.98 -13.60
C LYS A 156 4.99 -5.33 -13.20
N PHE A 157 5.00 -4.03 -12.94
CA PHE A 157 6.20 -3.31 -12.56
C PHE A 157 6.63 -3.70 -11.15
N ASN A 158 7.79 -4.36 -11.05
CA ASN A 158 8.36 -4.76 -9.77
C ASN A 158 9.16 -3.59 -9.18
N ARG A 159 8.55 -2.91 -8.22
CA ARG A 159 9.14 -1.72 -7.56
C ARG A 159 10.38 -2.05 -6.74
N ALA A 160 10.51 -3.29 -6.31
CA ALA A 160 11.66 -3.74 -5.54
C ALA A 160 12.94 -3.84 -6.38
N THR A 161 12.82 -4.16 -7.68
CA THR A 161 13.96 -4.36 -8.58
C THR A 161 14.05 -3.34 -9.70
N GLN A 162 12.93 -2.72 -10.07
CA GLN A 162 12.84 -1.79 -11.20
C GLN A 162 12.61 -0.34 -10.78
N GLY A 163 12.23 -0.12 -9.50
CA GLY A 163 11.92 1.20 -8.96
C GLY A 163 13.20 1.94 -8.53
N TRP A 164 13.71 2.82 -9.38
CA TRP A 164 14.80 3.71 -9.02
C TRP A 164 14.33 4.76 -8.01
N ARG A 165 14.91 4.73 -6.81
CA ARG A 165 14.58 5.65 -5.73
C ARG A 165 15.84 6.24 -5.12
N GLN A 166 15.76 7.48 -4.69
CA GLN A 166 16.82 8.11 -3.91
C GLN A 166 16.97 7.36 -2.58
N PRO A 167 18.17 6.89 -2.22
CA PRO A 167 18.39 6.11 -0.99
C PRO A 167 18.12 6.93 0.29
N GLY A 168 18.28 8.25 0.23
CA GLY A 168 18.16 9.12 1.39
C GLY A 168 19.06 8.65 2.54
N SER A 169 18.55 8.67 3.75
CA SER A 169 19.32 8.26 4.95
C SER A 169 19.72 6.78 5.01
N THR A 170 19.17 5.94 4.13
CA THR A 170 19.58 4.51 4.03
C THR A 170 21.03 4.35 3.63
N ILE A 171 21.67 5.38 3.05
CA ILE A 171 23.09 5.38 2.72
C ILE A 171 23.98 5.55 3.96
N LYS A 172 23.49 6.10 5.07
CA LYS A 172 24.28 6.44 6.25
C LYS A 172 25.01 5.25 6.87
N PRO A 173 24.40 4.04 7.03
CA PRO A 173 25.12 2.89 7.56
C PRO A 173 26.41 2.57 6.79
N PHE A 174 26.41 2.72 5.46
CA PHE A 174 27.59 2.47 4.63
C PHE A 174 28.68 3.54 4.89
N VAL A 175 28.28 4.80 5.05
CA VAL A 175 29.22 5.89 5.38
C VAL A 175 29.83 5.68 6.76
N TYR A 176 29.03 5.30 7.75
CA TYR A 176 29.52 5.03 9.10
C TYR A 176 30.39 3.77 9.17
N ALA A 177 30.03 2.71 8.46
CA ALA A 177 30.87 1.51 8.37
C ALA A 177 32.26 1.85 7.82
N LEU A 178 32.33 2.61 6.73
CA LEU A 178 33.58 3.07 6.16
C LEU A 178 34.39 3.96 7.13
N ALA A 179 33.71 4.84 7.87
CA ALA A 179 34.37 5.69 8.88
C ALA A 179 34.99 4.85 9.99
N LEU A 180 34.29 3.85 10.52
CA LEU A 180 34.78 2.91 11.53
C LEU A 180 35.96 2.09 11.02
N GLU A 181 35.90 1.56 9.79
CA GLU A 181 37.00 0.83 9.15
C GLU A 181 38.26 1.70 9.01
N ARG A 182 38.12 3.01 8.87
CA ARG A 182 39.22 3.98 8.80
C ARG A 182 39.67 4.50 10.16
N GLY A 183 39.24 3.87 11.25
CA GLY A 183 39.70 4.15 12.60
C GLY A 183 38.94 5.25 13.33
N MET A 184 37.82 5.77 12.76
CA MET A 184 36.89 6.63 13.50
C MET A 184 36.16 5.79 14.55
N THR A 185 35.78 6.43 15.65
CA THR A 185 34.99 5.82 16.73
C THR A 185 33.68 6.62 16.92
N PRO A 186 32.69 6.10 17.65
CA PRO A 186 31.50 6.87 17.98
C PRO A 186 31.76 8.17 18.75
N HIS A 187 32.96 8.32 19.34
CA HIS A 187 33.37 9.55 20.04
C HIS A 187 34.26 10.47 19.21
N THR A 188 34.52 10.11 17.94
CA THR A 188 35.33 10.96 17.07
C THR A 188 34.55 12.24 16.75
N MET A 189 35.14 13.38 17.14
CA MET A 189 34.53 14.70 16.91
C MET A 189 34.55 15.05 15.43
N VAL A 190 33.39 15.43 14.91
CA VAL A 190 33.22 15.95 13.55
C VAL A 190 32.55 17.32 13.58
N ASN A 191 32.83 18.15 12.59
CA ASN A 191 32.26 19.50 12.53
C ASN A 191 30.97 19.51 11.69
N ASP A 192 29.83 19.65 12.36
CA ASP A 192 28.55 19.92 11.72
C ASP A 192 28.44 21.41 11.39
N ALA A 193 28.94 21.79 10.23
CA ALA A 193 28.97 23.18 9.73
C ALA A 193 28.53 23.23 8.27
N PRO A 194 28.15 24.41 7.77
CA PRO A 194 27.89 24.61 6.34
C PRO A 194 29.08 24.17 5.49
N ILE A 195 28.82 23.37 4.48
CA ILE A 195 29.82 22.92 3.51
C ILE A 195 29.40 23.30 2.11
N THR A 196 30.36 23.71 1.28
CA THR A 196 30.14 23.98 -0.14
C THR A 196 31.24 23.31 -0.96
N ILE A 197 30.83 22.52 -1.94
CA ILE A 197 31.72 21.82 -2.87
C ILE A 197 31.30 22.20 -4.29
N GLY A 198 32.04 23.12 -4.89
CA GLY A 198 31.67 23.70 -6.18
C GLY A 198 30.34 24.46 -6.09
N LYS A 199 29.33 24.00 -6.82
CA LYS A 199 27.98 24.56 -6.81
C LYS A 199 27.03 23.86 -5.82
N TRP A 200 27.47 22.80 -5.15
CA TRP A 200 26.67 22.02 -4.23
C TRP A 200 26.87 22.51 -2.80
N SER A 201 25.79 22.94 -2.16
CA SER A 201 25.78 23.46 -0.79
C SER A 201 24.59 22.85 -0.03
N PRO A 202 24.74 21.65 0.51
CA PRO A 202 23.68 20.97 1.27
C PRO A 202 23.39 21.70 2.58
N ARG A 203 22.17 21.51 3.08
CA ARG A 203 21.74 22.01 4.40
C ARG A 203 21.18 20.89 5.23
N ASN A 204 21.32 20.98 6.54
CA ASN A 204 20.60 20.11 7.46
C ASN A 204 19.08 20.31 7.32
N SER A 205 18.30 19.25 7.52
CA SER A 205 16.85 19.28 7.32
C SER A 205 16.12 20.28 8.20
N ASP A 206 16.68 20.56 9.39
CA ASP A 206 16.17 21.55 10.36
C ASP A 206 16.79 22.95 10.17
N GLY A 207 17.74 23.09 9.22
CA GLY A 207 18.43 24.34 8.93
C GLY A 207 19.44 24.78 9.99
N ARG A 208 19.74 23.93 10.98
CA ARG A 208 20.67 24.23 12.08
C ARG A 208 21.97 23.48 11.94
N TYR A 209 23.02 24.03 12.50
CA TYR A 209 24.34 23.43 12.58
C TYR A 209 24.79 23.42 14.05
N LEU A 210 25.30 22.29 14.52
CA LEU A 210 25.65 22.07 15.93
C LEU A 210 27.11 22.29 16.23
N GLY A 211 27.95 22.55 15.22
CA GLY A 211 29.41 22.68 15.40
C GLY A 211 30.09 21.33 15.64
N MET A 212 31.04 21.31 16.55
CA MET A 212 31.75 20.07 16.89
C MET A 212 30.88 19.12 17.70
N ILE A 213 30.58 17.96 17.10
CA ILE A 213 29.75 16.90 17.68
C ILE A 213 30.46 15.55 17.56
N PRO A 214 30.21 14.57 18.47
CA PRO A 214 30.70 13.21 18.31
C PRO A 214 29.92 12.42 17.28
#